data_8c7706cb9775718e76e366b6e85e64b5
#
_entry.id   8c7706cb9775718e76e366b6e85e64b5
#
_cell.length_a   1.000
_cell.length_b   1.000
_cell.length_c   1.000
_cell.angle_alpha   90.00
_cell.angle_beta   90.00
_cell.angle_gamma   90.00
#
_symmetry.space_group_name_H-M   'P 1'
#
loop_
_entity.id
_entity.type
_entity.pdbx_description
1 polymer ?
#
loop_
_entity_poly.entity_id
_entity_poly.type
_entity_poly.pdbx_seq_one_letter_code
_entity_poly.pdbx_strand_id
1 'polypeptide(L)'
;MLGIADNYRGLHSVVAAGNEAGKAHHYYGNFSGNETFKEVEILVAENTSGFCVEFWSDPPEVYAVGFESPLGEIVQKLSPRISFSENISFILENTKIFVSSEMFQTVSGNQLIFIRFSEPTQGIWKIRIYTNMPGQGTFHMWLPITGLARPDITFIQPNPDTTLTAPSDSASVITAAAYNAYNNSLFLNSSRGYTRSGQIKPDLAAPGVNVFGPAPNNRFTTLSGTSVSAAITAGGCALLVEWGMRRTPARIFNNTELKTLTDKRKQSEALNAYIPIGNGDTERWTFIRYFYFNSF
;
A
#
# COMPACT_ATOMS: atom_id res chain seq x y z
N MET A 1 8.73 -14.49 -8.15
CA MET A 1 8.89 -13.81 -9.46
C MET A 1 9.62 -12.47 -9.38
N LEU A 2 9.29 -11.61 -8.43
CA LEU A 2 9.84 -10.24 -8.35
C LEU A 2 11.34 -10.16 -8.02
N GLY A 3 11.90 -11.09 -7.25
CA GLY A 3 13.37 -11.16 -7.00
C GLY A 3 14.20 -11.52 -8.23
N ILE A 4 13.59 -11.92 -9.32
CA ILE A 4 14.29 -12.24 -10.57
C ILE A 4 14.80 -10.96 -11.24
N ALA A 5 14.05 -9.85 -11.15
CA ALA A 5 14.42 -8.60 -11.80
C ALA A 5 15.76 -8.00 -11.29
N ASP A 6 16.13 -8.25 -10.04
CA ASP A 6 17.41 -7.77 -9.49
C ASP A 6 18.61 -8.58 -10.00
N ASN A 7 18.40 -9.83 -10.41
CA ASN A 7 19.47 -10.74 -10.85
C ASN A 7 19.71 -10.67 -12.37
N TYR A 8 18.76 -10.13 -13.14
CA TYR A 8 18.89 -10.05 -14.60
C TYR A 8 19.13 -8.60 -15.03
N ARG A 9 20.31 -8.35 -15.61
CA ARG A 9 20.59 -7.07 -16.26
C ARG A 9 19.68 -6.90 -17.48
N GLY A 10 19.06 -5.72 -17.60
CA GLY A 10 18.16 -5.40 -18.71
C GLY A 10 16.70 -5.81 -18.47
N LEU A 11 16.35 -6.45 -17.34
CA LEU A 11 14.97 -6.66 -16.92
C LEU A 11 14.59 -5.64 -15.84
N HIS A 12 13.57 -4.85 -16.09
CA HIS A 12 13.11 -3.79 -15.19
C HIS A 12 11.63 -3.96 -14.87
N SER A 13 11.29 -3.78 -13.60
CA SER A 13 9.92 -3.86 -13.11
C SER A 13 9.51 -2.52 -12.50
N VAL A 14 8.51 -1.89 -13.12
CA VAL A 14 7.85 -0.68 -12.62
C VAL A 14 6.42 -1.04 -12.25
N VAL A 15 6.00 -0.67 -11.05
CA VAL A 15 4.67 -1.00 -10.53
C VAL A 15 3.96 0.23 -9.97
N ALA A 16 2.63 0.18 -9.99
CA ALA A 16 1.80 1.21 -9.40
C ALA A 16 1.78 1.06 -7.87
N ALA A 17 1.78 2.17 -7.13
CA ALA A 17 1.67 2.16 -5.67
C ALA A 17 0.33 1.60 -5.16
N GLY A 18 -0.74 1.73 -5.96
CA GLY A 18 -2.12 1.45 -5.60
C GLY A 18 -2.93 2.74 -5.47
N ASN A 19 -4.25 2.60 -5.35
CA ASN A 19 -5.18 3.73 -5.28
C ASN A 19 -6.06 3.68 -4.03
N GLU A 20 -5.50 3.25 -2.89
CA GLU A 20 -6.24 2.92 -1.68
C GLU A 20 -6.20 3.99 -0.58
N ALA A 21 -5.31 5.02 -0.66
CA ALA A 21 -5.15 6.01 0.42
C ALA A 21 -6.45 6.76 0.78
N GLY A 22 -7.30 7.04 -0.23
CA GLY A 22 -8.58 7.72 -0.04
C GLY A 22 -9.78 6.79 0.12
N LYS A 23 -9.58 5.47 0.29
CA LYS A 23 -10.65 4.47 0.29
C LYS A 23 -11.12 4.06 1.69
N ALA A 24 -10.45 4.54 2.72
CA ALA A 24 -10.76 4.19 4.12
C ALA A 24 -10.66 2.68 4.41
N HIS A 25 -9.76 1.97 3.73
CA HIS A 25 -9.56 0.52 3.87
C HIS A 25 -8.41 0.14 4.79
N HIS A 26 -7.75 1.11 5.42
CA HIS A 26 -6.69 0.86 6.38
C HIS A 26 -6.93 1.61 7.69
N TYR A 27 -6.68 0.94 8.80
CA TYR A 27 -6.68 1.49 10.15
C TYR A 27 -5.32 1.22 10.81
N TYR A 28 -4.79 2.22 11.50
CA TYR A 28 -3.61 2.10 12.32
C TYR A 28 -3.96 2.37 13.78
N GLY A 29 -3.68 1.41 14.66
CA GLY A 29 -3.90 1.51 16.09
C GLY A 29 -2.59 1.62 16.86
N ASN A 30 -2.60 2.48 17.88
CA ASN A 30 -1.49 2.65 18.82
C ASN A 30 -2.07 2.71 20.24
N PHE A 31 -1.56 1.86 21.14
CA PHE A 31 -1.93 1.88 22.56
C PHE A 31 -1.11 2.91 23.31
N SER A 32 -1.76 3.69 24.17
CA SER A 32 -1.14 4.71 24.97
C SER A 32 -1.67 4.68 26.42
N GLY A 33 -0.87 5.15 27.38
CA GLY A 33 -1.29 5.21 28.77
C GLY A 33 -1.68 3.86 29.37
N ASN A 34 -2.85 3.79 30.00
CA ASN A 34 -3.36 2.57 30.66
C ASN A 34 -4.47 1.87 29.83
N GLU A 35 -4.56 2.16 28.52
CA GLU A 35 -5.55 1.52 27.65
C GLU A 35 -5.34 0.01 27.62
N THR A 36 -6.40 -0.75 27.88
CA THR A 36 -6.39 -2.22 27.82
C THR A 36 -7.07 -2.77 26.58
N PHE A 37 -7.86 -1.94 25.90
CA PHE A 37 -8.47 -2.25 24.61
C PHE A 37 -8.70 -0.99 23.79
N LYS A 38 -8.84 -1.16 22.47
CA LYS A 38 -9.30 -0.14 21.52
C LYS A 38 -10.50 -0.64 20.73
N GLU A 39 -11.43 0.25 20.45
CA GLU A 39 -12.55 -0.01 19.55
C GLU A 39 -12.21 0.50 18.15
N VAL A 40 -12.34 -0.38 17.17
CA VAL A 40 -12.18 -0.07 15.75
C VAL A 40 -13.53 -0.20 15.08
N GLU A 41 -14.04 0.92 14.57
CA GLU A 41 -15.38 1.00 13.99
C GLU A 41 -15.33 0.83 12.48
N ILE A 42 -16.19 -0.07 11.97
CA ILE A 42 -16.36 -0.34 10.55
C ILE A 42 -17.81 -0.03 10.17
N LEU A 43 -17.98 0.85 9.20
CA LEU A 43 -19.28 1.11 8.59
C LEU A 43 -19.54 0.01 7.54
N VAL A 44 -20.68 -0.65 7.65
CA VAL A 44 -21.17 -1.68 6.73
C VAL A 44 -22.46 -1.20 6.09
N ALA A 45 -22.50 -1.10 4.76
CA ALA A 45 -23.66 -0.68 4.02
C ALA A 45 -24.70 -1.80 3.82
N GLU A 46 -25.87 -1.42 3.33
CA GLU A 46 -26.93 -2.36 2.98
C GLU A 46 -26.51 -3.43 1.96
N ASN A 47 -27.14 -4.60 2.04
CA ASN A 47 -26.98 -5.70 1.09
C ASN A 47 -25.52 -6.20 0.95
N THR A 48 -24.72 -6.05 2.00
CA THR A 48 -23.37 -6.59 2.07
C THR A 48 -23.42 -8.08 2.31
N SER A 49 -22.95 -8.90 1.37
CA SER A 49 -22.93 -10.38 1.51
C SER A 49 -21.82 -10.87 2.45
N GLY A 50 -20.76 -10.07 2.61
CA GLY A 50 -19.64 -10.37 3.49
C GLY A 50 -18.37 -9.64 3.10
N PHE A 51 -17.41 -9.64 4.03
CA PHE A 51 -16.08 -9.05 3.83
C PHE A 51 -15.06 -9.70 4.79
N CYS A 52 -13.80 -9.43 4.54
CA CYS A 52 -12.70 -9.86 5.41
C CYS A 52 -12.00 -8.66 6.00
N VAL A 53 -11.39 -8.85 7.16
CA VAL A 53 -10.47 -7.91 7.80
C VAL A 53 -9.20 -8.68 8.17
N GLU A 54 -8.06 -8.15 7.80
CA GLU A 54 -6.77 -8.64 8.26
C GLU A 54 -6.25 -7.72 9.35
N PHE A 55 -5.96 -8.28 10.51
CA PHE A 55 -5.27 -7.61 11.60
C PHE A 55 -3.84 -8.11 11.66
N TRP A 56 -2.89 -7.19 11.73
CA TRP A 56 -1.47 -7.49 11.81
C TRP A 56 -0.79 -6.70 12.93
N SER A 57 0.01 -7.41 13.72
CA SER A 57 0.86 -6.79 14.73
C SER A 57 2.28 -7.35 14.70
N ASP A 58 3.21 -6.57 15.23
CA ASP A 58 4.60 -6.96 15.37
C ASP A 58 4.88 -7.44 16.81
N PRO A 59 5.81 -8.39 17.01
CA PRO A 59 6.19 -8.83 18.34
C PRO A 59 6.82 -7.68 19.16
N PRO A 60 6.80 -7.73 20.50
CA PRO A 60 6.38 -8.88 21.32
C PRO A 60 4.88 -8.90 21.67
N GLU A 61 4.08 -7.94 21.20
CA GLU A 61 2.69 -7.81 21.58
C GLU A 61 1.83 -8.90 20.94
N VAL A 62 0.91 -9.44 21.75
CA VAL A 62 -0.10 -10.39 21.31
C VAL A 62 -1.47 -9.85 21.66
N TYR A 63 -2.33 -9.77 20.67
CA TYR A 63 -3.65 -9.18 20.78
C TYR A 63 -4.75 -10.23 20.74
N ALA A 64 -5.86 -9.88 21.39
CA ALA A 64 -7.10 -10.62 21.31
C ALA A 64 -8.20 -9.73 20.73
N VAL A 65 -9.23 -10.33 20.17
CA VAL A 65 -10.34 -9.61 19.56
C VAL A 65 -11.66 -9.93 20.24
N GLY A 66 -12.60 -9.01 20.20
CA GLY A 66 -14.00 -9.16 20.54
C GLY A 66 -14.83 -8.33 19.57
N PHE A 67 -16.14 -8.47 19.60
CA PHE A 67 -17.02 -7.83 18.63
C PHE A 67 -18.24 -7.23 19.31
N GLU A 68 -18.74 -6.13 18.76
CA GLU A 68 -20.03 -5.55 19.09
C GLU A 68 -20.77 -5.30 17.78
N SER A 69 -21.96 -5.82 17.67
CA SER A 69 -22.81 -5.68 16.50
C SER A 69 -23.56 -4.33 16.48
N PRO A 70 -24.12 -3.92 15.34
CA PRO A 70 -24.94 -2.73 15.26
C PRO A 70 -26.16 -2.72 16.18
N LEU A 71 -26.73 -3.89 16.52
CA LEU A 71 -27.84 -4.03 17.46
C LEU A 71 -27.38 -4.14 18.93
N GLY A 72 -26.07 -4.07 19.20
CA GLY A 72 -25.51 -4.07 20.55
C GLY A 72 -25.26 -5.45 21.15
N GLU A 73 -25.30 -6.51 20.35
CA GLU A 73 -24.87 -7.84 20.81
C GLU A 73 -23.34 -7.86 20.93
N ILE A 74 -22.84 -8.32 22.09
CA ILE A 74 -21.41 -8.28 22.41
C ILE A 74 -20.86 -9.69 22.48
N VAL A 75 -19.84 -9.95 21.69
CA VAL A 75 -18.98 -11.12 21.82
C VAL A 75 -17.73 -10.72 22.61
N GLN A 76 -17.55 -11.38 23.75
CA GLN A 76 -16.45 -11.12 24.67
C GLN A 76 -15.08 -11.43 24.04
N LYS A 77 -14.03 -10.99 24.72
CA LYS A 77 -12.63 -11.22 24.35
C LYS A 77 -12.36 -12.70 24.03
N LEU A 78 -12.03 -12.99 22.77
CA LEU A 78 -11.50 -14.29 22.36
C LEU A 78 -10.03 -14.34 22.77
N SER A 79 -9.70 -15.27 23.68
CA SER A 79 -8.32 -15.36 24.16
C SER A 79 -7.36 -15.78 23.04
N PRO A 80 -6.24 -15.06 22.88
CA PRO A 80 -5.28 -15.41 21.86
C PRO A 80 -4.66 -16.77 22.17
N ARG A 81 -4.72 -17.67 21.22
CA ARG A 81 -4.02 -18.95 21.24
C ARG A 81 -3.13 -19.00 20.02
N ILE A 82 -2.01 -19.69 20.13
CA ILE A 82 -1.20 -20.01 18.97
C ILE A 82 -2.02 -20.91 18.07
N SER A 83 -2.40 -20.41 16.88
CA SER A 83 -3.22 -21.13 15.90
C SER A 83 -4.58 -21.59 16.44
N PHE A 84 -5.58 -20.75 16.31
CA PHE A 84 -6.98 -21.12 16.59
C PHE A 84 -7.91 -20.61 15.48
N SER A 85 -9.05 -21.27 15.34
CA SER A 85 -10.15 -20.75 14.53
C SER A 85 -11.48 -20.97 15.27
N GLU A 86 -12.39 -20.00 15.15
CA GLU A 86 -13.69 -20.02 15.80
C GLU A 86 -14.76 -19.45 14.87
N ASN A 87 -15.96 -20.02 14.93
CA ASN A 87 -17.14 -19.50 14.26
C ASN A 87 -18.09 -18.92 15.31
N ILE A 88 -18.43 -17.66 15.16
CA ILE A 88 -19.33 -16.92 16.03
C ILE A 88 -20.62 -16.70 15.25
N SER A 89 -21.75 -16.93 15.88
CA SER A 89 -23.08 -16.61 15.33
C SER A 89 -23.78 -15.64 16.26
N PHE A 90 -24.24 -14.52 15.71
CA PHE A 90 -25.02 -13.54 16.44
C PHE A 90 -26.48 -14.00 16.52
N ILE A 91 -27.10 -13.85 17.69
CA ILE A 91 -28.46 -14.36 17.95
C ILE A 91 -29.50 -13.35 17.47
N LEU A 92 -29.23 -12.06 17.65
CA LEU A 92 -30.12 -10.98 17.24
C LEU A 92 -30.04 -10.66 15.74
N GLU A 93 -29.04 -11.20 15.08
CA GLU A 93 -28.69 -10.93 13.68
C GLU A 93 -28.33 -12.24 12.97
N ASN A 94 -28.50 -12.30 11.66
CA ASN A 94 -28.10 -13.47 10.88
C ASN A 94 -26.57 -13.52 10.62
N THR A 95 -25.85 -12.59 11.19
CA THR A 95 -24.41 -12.41 10.94
C THR A 95 -23.61 -13.56 11.57
N LYS A 96 -22.65 -14.05 10.80
CA LYS A 96 -21.64 -15.02 11.27
C LYS A 96 -20.25 -14.43 11.08
N ILE A 97 -19.40 -14.58 12.08
CA ILE A 97 -18.01 -14.15 12.03
C ILE A 97 -17.11 -15.39 12.20
N PHE A 98 -16.25 -15.63 11.21
CA PHE A 98 -15.16 -16.58 11.33
C PHE A 98 -13.90 -15.81 11.73
N VAL A 99 -13.23 -16.26 12.79
CA VAL A 99 -11.97 -15.69 13.27
C VAL A 99 -10.91 -16.78 13.24
N SER A 100 -9.77 -16.48 12.65
CA SER A 100 -8.58 -17.33 12.71
C SER A 100 -7.39 -16.48 13.17
N SER A 101 -6.61 -16.98 14.11
CA SER A 101 -5.40 -16.33 14.58
C SER A 101 -4.21 -17.23 14.35
N GLU A 102 -3.20 -16.70 13.70
CA GLU A 102 -1.94 -17.37 13.40
C GLU A 102 -0.76 -16.53 13.87
N MET A 103 0.18 -17.16 14.53
CA MET A 103 1.47 -16.57 14.81
C MET A 103 2.49 -17.14 13.83
N PHE A 104 2.95 -16.30 12.91
CA PHE A 104 3.97 -16.73 11.96
C PHE A 104 5.31 -16.91 12.70
N GLN A 105 5.81 -18.15 12.72
CA GLN A 105 7.15 -18.49 13.17
C GLN A 105 8.22 -18.09 12.13
N THR A 106 7.95 -17.05 11.36
CA THR A 106 8.95 -16.46 10.47
C THR A 106 9.91 -15.60 11.29
N VAL A 107 11.00 -15.16 10.69
CA VAL A 107 12.02 -14.29 11.30
C VAL A 107 11.43 -13.04 12.00
N SER A 108 10.21 -12.66 11.65
CA SER A 108 9.52 -11.48 12.19
C SER A 108 8.56 -11.78 13.37
N GLY A 109 8.10 -13.01 13.57
CA GLY A 109 7.20 -13.38 14.67
C GLY A 109 5.85 -12.67 14.70
N ASN A 110 5.35 -12.19 13.56
CA ASN A 110 4.13 -11.40 13.46
C ASN A 110 2.88 -12.21 13.80
N GLN A 111 1.89 -11.55 14.43
CA GLN A 111 0.54 -12.08 14.59
C GLN A 111 -0.35 -11.64 13.43
N LEU A 112 -1.04 -12.59 12.81
CA LEU A 112 -2.16 -12.34 11.90
C LEU A 112 -3.45 -12.83 12.55
N ILE A 113 -4.46 -11.95 12.64
CA ILE A 113 -5.82 -12.35 12.92
C ILE A 113 -6.64 -12.07 11.67
N PHE A 114 -7.15 -13.14 11.06
CA PHE A 114 -8.04 -13.06 9.90
C PHE A 114 -9.47 -13.15 10.38
N ILE A 115 -10.30 -12.18 10.01
CA ILE A 115 -11.70 -12.05 10.42
C ILE A 115 -12.54 -12.01 9.15
N ARG A 116 -13.50 -12.91 9.03
CA ARG A 116 -14.45 -12.94 7.91
C ARG A 116 -15.87 -12.78 8.42
N PHE A 117 -16.52 -11.73 7.98
CA PHE A 117 -17.94 -11.47 8.17
C PHE A 117 -18.75 -12.11 7.04
N SER A 118 -19.80 -12.83 7.39
CA SER A 118 -20.77 -13.40 6.46
C SER A 118 -22.14 -12.87 6.81
N GLU A 119 -22.86 -12.34 5.82
CA GLU A 119 -24.17 -11.72 5.96
C GLU A 119 -24.24 -10.66 7.09
N PRO A 120 -23.29 -9.70 7.12
CA PRO A 120 -23.26 -8.70 8.18
C PRO A 120 -24.49 -7.80 8.11
N THR A 121 -25.08 -7.52 9.26
CA THR A 121 -26.11 -6.50 9.39
C THR A 121 -25.55 -5.12 9.07
N GLN A 122 -26.31 -4.31 8.36
CA GLN A 122 -25.97 -2.92 8.08
C GLN A 122 -25.79 -2.12 9.38
N GLY A 123 -24.80 -1.26 9.40
CA GLY A 123 -24.53 -0.35 10.50
C GLY A 123 -23.08 -0.31 10.91
N ILE A 124 -22.83 0.14 12.12
CA ILE A 124 -21.48 0.26 12.66
C ILE A 124 -21.15 -0.99 13.46
N TRP A 125 -20.21 -1.77 12.96
CA TRP A 125 -19.60 -2.87 13.66
C TRP A 125 -18.38 -2.36 14.42
N LYS A 126 -18.20 -2.83 15.68
CA LYS A 126 -17.01 -2.53 16.46
C LYS A 126 -16.18 -3.79 16.68
N ILE A 127 -14.91 -3.71 16.32
CA ILE A 127 -13.93 -4.73 16.66
C ILE A 127 -13.12 -4.21 17.85
N ARG A 128 -13.20 -4.90 18.99
CA ARG A 128 -12.44 -4.57 20.19
C ARG A 128 -11.12 -5.30 20.17
N ILE A 129 -10.04 -4.56 20.11
CA ILE A 129 -8.68 -5.09 20.14
C ILE A 129 -8.16 -4.97 21.56
N TYR A 130 -7.87 -6.09 22.20
CA TYR A 130 -7.36 -6.14 23.58
C TYR A 130 -5.86 -6.39 23.59
N THR A 131 -5.13 -5.60 24.38
CA THR A 131 -3.71 -5.83 24.65
C THR A 131 -3.51 -6.48 26.02
N ASN A 132 -2.44 -7.26 26.15
CA ASN A 132 -1.96 -7.74 27.44
C ASN A 132 -0.88 -6.86 28.05
N MET A 133 -0.39 -5.86 27.28
CA MET A 133 0.64 -4.90 27.68
C MET A 133 0.09 -3.47 27.57
N PRO A 134 -0.59 -2.94 28.62
CA PRO A 134 -1.18 -1.61 28.56
C PRO A 134 -0.14 -0.53 28.21
N GLY A 135 -0.55 0.41 27.38
CA GLY A 135 0.26 1.57 27.01
C GLY A 135 1.37 1.32 26.00
N GLN A 136 1.45 0.13 25.44
CA GLN A 136 2.44 -0.22 24.43
C GLN A 136 1.81 -0.97 23.27
N GLY A 137 2.47 -0.90 22.13
CA GLY A 137 2.16 -1.68 20.95
C GLY A 137 1.34 -0.96 19.89
N THR A 138 1.54 -1.42 18.68
CA THR A 138 0.88 -0.92 17.49
C THR A 138 0.34 -2.06 16.66
N PHE A 139 -0.70 -1.77 15.88
CA PHE A 139 -1.28 -2.73 14.98
C PHE A 139 -1.86 -2.06 13.74
N HIS A 140 -2.01 -2.82 12.70
CA HIS A 140 -2.65 -2.41 11.47
C HIS A 140 -3.85 -3.31 11.18
N MET A 141 -4.88 -2.73 10.58
CA MET A 141 -6.01 -3.50 10.05
C MET A 141 -6.30 -3.07 8.62
N TRP A 142 -6.52 -4.04 7.75
CA TRP A 142 -6.89 -3.79 6.36
C TRP A 142 -8.20 -4.47 5.99
N LEU A 143 -9.01 -3.74 5.26
CA LEU A 143 -10.10 -4.26 4.43
C LEU A 143 -9.52 -4.65 3.05
N PRO A 144 -10.20 -5.51 2.27
CA PRO A 144 -9.78 -5.83 0.92
C PRO A 144 -9.68 -4.57 0.04
N ILE A 145 -8.77 -4.60 -0.92
CA ILE A 145 -8.58 -3.49 -1.87
C ILE A 145 -9.84 -3.26 -2.72
N THR A 146 -9.98 -2.03 -3.23
CA THR A 146 -11.04 -1.65 -4.16
C THR A 146 -11.14 -2.64 -5.33
N GLY A 147 -12.33 -3.15 -5.58
CA GLY A 147 -12.59 -4.17 -6.61
C GLY A 147 -12.66 -5.61 -6.07
N LEU A 148 -12.06 -5.89 -4.91
CA LEU A 148 -12.25 -7.15 -4.15
C LEU A 148 -13.21 -6.96 -2.97
N ALA A 149 -13.27 -5.75 -2.38
CA ALA A 149 -14.33 -5.35 -1.46
C ALA A 149 -15.42 -4.59 -2.21
N ARG A 150 -16.63 -4.59 -1.66
CA ARG A 150 -17.66 -3.63 -2.07
C ARG A 150 -17.22 -2.23 -1.60
N PRO A 151 -17.50 -1.15 -2.35
CA PRO A 151 -17.05 0.20 -2.02
C PRO A 151 -17.67 0.78 -0.74
N ASP A 152 -18.61 0.07 -0.14
CA ASP A 152 -19.49 0.56 0.92
C ASP A 152 -19.11 0.02 2.31
N ILE A 153 -17.89 -0.54 2.45
CA ILE A 153 -17.35 -1.01 3.73
C ILE A 153 -16.08 -0.21 4.00
N THR A 154 -16.09 0.57 5.09
CA THR A 154 -14.98 1.46 5.40
C THR A 154 -14.71 1.53 6.90
N PHE A 155 -13.46 1.78 7.29
CA PHE A 155 -13.16 2.23 8.65
C PHE A 155 -13.70 3.65 8.86
N ILE A 156 -14.28 3.93 10.03
CA ILE A 156 -14.77 5.28 10.38
C ILE A 156 -13.60 6.23 10.67
N GLN A 157 -12.49 5.70 11.21
CA GLN A 157 -11.27 6.44 11.47
C GLN A 157 -10.10 5.85 10.67
N PRO A 158 -10.08 6.00 9.34
CA PRO A 158 -9.05 5.40 8.51
C PRO A 158 -7.73 6.14 8.62
N ASN A 159 -6.65 5.41 8.35
CA ASN A 159 -5.32 5.98 8.14
C ASN A 159 -4.96 5.87 6.65
N PRO A 160 -4.59 6.96 5.96
CA PRO A 160 -4.24 6.93 4.54
C PRO A 160 -2.83 6.40 4.26
N ASP A 161 -1.99 6.29 5.28
CA ASP A 161 -0.63 5.78 5.15
C ASP A 161 -0.60 4.25 5.23
N THR A 162 0.50 3.63 4.77
CA THR A 162 0.67 2.16 4.71
C THR A 162 -0.45 1.47 3.91
N THR A 163 -0.82 2.09 2.79
CA THR A 163 -1.88 1.63 1.88
C THR A 163 -1.36 1.08 0.55
N LEU A 164 -0.05 0.84 0.46
CA LEU A 164 0.57 0.23 -0.71
C LEU A 164 -0.05 -1.13 -1.01
N THR A 165 -0.30 -1.40 -2.30
CA THR A 165 -0.88 -2.69 -2.73
C THR A 165 0.19 -3.58 -3.34
N ALA A 166 0.16 -4.88 -3.06
CA ALA A 166 1.09 -5.82 -3.69
C ALA A 166 0.97 -5.73 -5.23
N PRO A 167 2.10 -5.71 -5.96
CA PRO A 167 3.48 -5.97 -5.52
C PRO A 167 4.31 -4.71 -5.19
N SER A 168 3.71 -3.56 -4.95
CA SER A 168 4.40 -2.28 -4.80
C SER A 168 5.24 -2.16 -3.51
N ASP A 169 4.99 -3.01 -2.54
CA ASP A 169 5.72 -3.15 -1.29
C ASP A 169 7.06 -3.91 -1.43
N SER A 170 7.28 -4.56 -2.58
CA SER A 170 8.53 -5.29 -2.83
C SER A 170 9.73 -4.34 -2.98
N ALA A 171 10.84 -4.68 -2.33
CA ALA A 171 12.10 -3.95 -2.44
C ALA A 171 12.67 -3.93 -3.86
N SER A 172 12.42 -4.98 -4.64
CA SER A 172 13.03 -5.20 -5.95
C SER A 172 12.35 -4.48 -7.12
N VAL A 173 11.20 -3.82 -6.91
CA VAL A 173 10.49 -3.09 -7.96
C VAL A 173 10.61 -1.57 -7.81
N ILE A 174 10.45 -0.84 -8.90
CA ILE A 174 10.31 0.62 -8.91
C ILE A 174 8.83 0.94 -8.71
N THR A 175 8.47 1.53 -7.58
CA THR A 175 7.08 1.84 -7.24
C THR A 175 6.78 3.31 -7.52
N ALA A 176 5.77 3.57 -8.35
CA ALA A 176 5.36 4.91 -8.72
C ALA A 176 4.05 5.32 -8.03
N ALA A 177 4.08 6.42 -7.28
CA ALA A 177 2.92 7.16 -6.81
C ALA A 177 2.39 8.12 -7.90
N ALA A 178 1.19 8.64 -7.70
CA ALA A 178 0.56 9.57 -8.63
C ALA A 178 0.46 10.99 -8.06
N TYR A 179 0.69 11.98 -8.91
CA TYR A 179 0.40 13.37 -8.63
C TYR A 179 -0.28 14.04 -9.83
N ASN A 180 -0.89 15.20 -9.60
CA ASN A 180 -1.51 16.03 -10.62
C ASN A 180 -0.47 17.01 -11.19
N ALA A 181 -0.06 16.80 -12.45
CA ALA A 181 0.94 17.64 -13.11
C ALA A 181 0.47 19.07 -13.42
N TYR A 182 -0.83 19.35 -13.40
CA TYR A 182 -1.36 20.69 -13.68
C TYR A 182 -1.19 21.66 -12.50
N ASN A 183 -1.26 21.15 -11.27
CA ASN A 183 -1.20 21.96 -10.05
C ASN A 183 -0.21 21.44 -9.00
N ASN A 184 0.56 20.41 -9.34
CA ASN A 184 1.55 19.77 -8.47
C ASN A 184 0.97 19.22 -7.16
N SER A 185 -0.34 18.95 -7.10
CA SER A 185 -0.97 18.36 -5.92
C SER A 185 -0.82 16.84 -5.92
N LEU A 186 -0.76 16.26 -4.73
CA LEU A 186 -0.84 14.82 -4.57
C LEU A 186 -2.19 14.28 -5.07
N PHE A 187 -2.18 13.14 -5.77
CA PHE A 187 -3.43 12.44 -6.06
C PHE A 187 -3.94 11.77 -4.79
N LEU A 188 -5.10 12.20 -4.31
CA LEU A 188 -5.64 11.81 -2.99
C LEU A 188 -5.76 10.30 -2.80
N ASN A 189 -6.10 9.58 -3.88
CA ASN A 189 -6.21 8.12 -3.82
C ASN A 189 -4.86 7.41 -3.95
N SER A 190 -3.78 8.10 -4.35
CA SER A 190 -2.47 7.46 -4.48
C SER A 190 -2.06 6.81 -3.17
N SER A 191 -1.88 5.51 -3.18
CA SER A 191 -1.43 4.76 -2.02
C SER A 191 -0.09 5.28 -1.50
N ARG A 192 0.06 5.27 -0.17
CA ARG A 192 1.18 5.88 0.55
C ARG A 192 1.94 4.81 1.35
N GLY A 193 3.23 5.06 1.53
CA GLY A 193 4.08 4.32 2.44
C GLY A 193 4.01 4.85 3.88
N TYR A 194 4.83 4.38 4.76
CA TYR A 194 5.84 3.34 4.51
C TYR A 194 5.19 1.97 4.28
N THR A 195 5.99 0.94 3.89
CA THR A 195 5.50 -0.43 4.03
C THR A 195 5.33 -0.77 5.51
N ARG A 196 4.56 -1.81 5.85
CA ARG A 196 4.42 -2.26 7.25
C ARG A 196 5.77 -2.62 7.89
N SER A 197 6.72 -3.11 7.11
CA SER A 197 8.09 -3.41 7.55
C SER A 197 9.01 -2.17 7.64
N GLY A 198 8.48 -0.96 7.49
CA GLY A 198 9.23 0.29 7.60
C GLY A 198 10.08 0.66 6.37
N GLN A 199 9.94 -0.05 5.24
CA GLN A 199 10.65 0.32 4.03
C GLN A 199 10.07 1.61 3.43
N ILE A 200 10.96 2.46 2.94
CA ILE A 200 10.57 3.69 2.24
C ILE A 200 10.04 3.32 0.85
N LYS A 201 8.76 3.52 0.66
CA LYS A 201 8.00 3.36 -0.57
C LYS A 201 6.88 4.42 -0.60
N PRO A 202 6.39 4.85 -1.76
CA PRO A 202 6.86 4.62 -3.14
C PRO A 202 8.26 5.16 -3.39
N ASP A 203 8.94 4.69 -4.46
CA ASP A 203 10.29 5.14 -4.81
C ASP A 203 10.28 6.55 -5.44
N LEU A 204 9.22 6.86 -6.18
CA LEU A 204 9.04 8.16 -6.86
C LEU A 204 7.55 8.47 -7.07
N ALA A 205 7.27 9.69 -7.50
CA ALA A 205 5.96 10.10 -8.00
C ALA A 205 6.05 10.53 -9.46
N ALA A 206 5.02 10.21 -10.26
CA ALA A 206 4.91 10.61 -11.65
C ALA A 206 3.49 11.14 -11.96
N PRO A 207 3.29 11.89 -13.08
CA PRO A 207 1.97 12.34 -13.48
C PRO A 207 0.97 11.16 -13.53
N GLY A 208 -0.19 11.33 -12.90
CA GLY A 208 -1.18 10.26 -12.84
C GLY A 208 -2.61 10.78 -12.70
N VAL A 209 -2.86 12.06 -12.96
CA VAL A 209 -4.20 12.66 -12.89
C VAL A 209 -4.53 13.34 -14.20
N ASN A 210 -5.65 12.94 -14.79
CA ASN A 210 -6.14 13.47 -16.07
C ASN A 210 -5.10 13.42 -17.19
N VAL A 211 -4.36 12.33 -17.27
CA VAL A 211 -3.35 12.11 -18.31
C VAL A 211 -4.04 11.65 -19.58
N PHE A 212 -3.79 12.40 -20.66
CA PHE A 212 -4.28 12.06 -21.99
C PHE A 212 -3.44 10.94 -22.60
N GLY A 213 -4.08 9.87 -23.05
CA GLY A 213 -3.40 8.69 -23.57
C GLY A 213 -4.26 7.87 -24.54
N PRO A 214 -3.65 6.89 -25.22
CA PRO A 214 -4.34 6.04 -26.18
C PRO A 214 -5.38 5.15 -25.47
N ALA A 215 -6.48 4.90 -26.19
CA ALA A 215 -7.57 4.03 -25.76
C ALA A 215 -7.89 3.00 -26.87
N PRO A 216 -8.62 1.91 -26.54
CA PRO A 216 -9.08 0.94 -27.53
C PRO A 216 -9.83 1.58 -28.71
N ASN A 217 -9.88 0.88 -29.84
CA ASN A 217 -10.57 1.32 -31.05
C ASN A 217 -10.00 2.61 -31.66
N ASN A 218 -8.68 2.78 -31.65
CA ASN A 218 -7.98 3.93 -32.22
C ASN A 218 -8.49 5.29 -31.69
N ARG A 219 -8.77 5.35 -30.39
CA ARG A 219 -9.24 6.54 -29.69
C ARG A 219 -8.23 7.03 -28.66
N PHE A 220 -8.49 8.18 -28.11
CA PHE A 220 -7.77 8.73 -26.98
C PHE A 220 -8.75 8.99 -25.83
N THR A 221 -8.26 8.89 -24.62
CA THR A 221 -9.04 9.17 -23.41
C THR A 221 -8.15 9.77 -22.33
N THR A 222 -8.79 10.30 -21.31
CA THR A 222 -8.09 10.82 -20.12
C THR A 222 -8.20 9.79 -19.01
N LEU A 223 -7.08 9.45 -18.40
CA LEU A 223 -6.97 8.44 -17.35
C LEU A 223 -6.35 9.03 -16.08
N SER A 224 -6.78 8.52 -14.93
CA SER A 224 -6.20 8.86 -13.63
C SER A 224 -5.94 7.61 -12.81
N GLY A 225 -4.82 7.60 -12.09
CA GLY A 225 -4.41 6.51 -11.20
C GLY A 225 -2.91 6.29 -11.19
N THR A 226 -2.44 5.57 -10.18
CA THR A 226 -1.02 5.18 -10.06
C THR A 226 -0.56 4.24 -11.18
N SER A 227 -1.49 3.52 -11.83
CA SER A 227 -1.19 2.71 -13.02
C SER A 227 -0.71 3.55 -14.19
N VAL A 228 -1.27 4.77 -14.35
CA VAL A 228 -0.83 5.73 -15.37
C VAL A 228 0.57 6.24 -15.03
N SER A 229 0.81 6.58 -13.78
CA SER A 229 2.14 6.99 -13.28
C SER A 229 3.18 5.90 -13.50
N ALA A 230 2.83 4.64 -13.25
CA ALA A 230 3.72 3.52 -13.49
C ALA A 230 4.08 3.36 -14.97
N ALA A 231 3.11 3.53 -15.87
CA ALA A 231 3.34 3.46 -17.32
C ALA A 231 4.28 4.60 -17.79
N ILE A 232 4.07 5.82 -17.31
CA ILE A 232 4.95 6.97 -17.61
C ILE A 232 6.36 6.73 -17.06
N THR A 233 6.46 6.23 -15.83
CA THR A 233 7.74 5.87 -15.20
C THR A 233 8.48 4.80 -16.00
N ALA A 234 7.76 3.78 -16.48
CA ALA A 234 8.35 2.73 -17.32
C ALA A 234 8.94 3.31 -18.63
N GLY A 235 8.23 4.26 -19.26
CA GLY A 235 8.75 5.00 -20.41
C GLY A 235 10.03 5.78 -20.08
N GLY A 236 10.06 6.46 -18.94
CA GLY A 236 11.26 7.17 -18.46
C GLY A 236 12.43 6.20 -18.19
N CYS A 237 12.18 5.04 -17.58
CA CYS A 237 13.19 4.01 -17.40
C CYS A 237 13.74 3.49 -18.73
N ALA A 238 12.88 3.29 -19.75
CA ALA A 238 13.32 2.86 -21.07
C ALA A 238 14.29 3.86 -21.71
N LEU A 239 14.02 5.17 -21.57
CA LEU A 239 14.93 6.22 -22.04
C LEU A 239 16.27 6.22 -21.30
N LEU A 240 16.28 5.96 -20.00
CA LEU A 240 17.50 5.81 -19.20
C LEU A 240 18.33 4.60 -19.64
N VAL A 241 17.66 3.47 -19.91
CA VAL A 241 18.34 2.26 -20.43
C VAL A 241 18.94 2.51 -21.81
N GLU A 242 18.21 3.14 -22.72
CA GLU A 242 18.71 3.54 -24.05
C GLU A 242 19.94 4.43 -23.92
N TRP A 243 19.87 5.45 -23.06
CA TRP A 243 20.98 6.33 -22.80
C TRP A 243 22.22 5.58 -22.28
N GLY A 244 22.04 4.62 -21.35
CA GLY A 244 23.14 3.80 -20.86
C GLY A 244 23.80 2.93 -21.94
N MET A 245 22.97 2.32 -22.81
CA MET A 245 23.46 1.49 -23.92
C MET A 245 24.23 2.28 -24.98
N ARG A 246 23.89 3.54 -25.20
CA ARG A 246 24.57 4.41 -26.20
C ARG A 246 25.89 4.97 -25.71
N ARG A 247 26.29 4.73 -24.45
CA ARG A 247 27.57 5.17 -23.91
C ARG A 247 28.74 4.27 -24.35
N THR A 248 29.95 4.85 -24.25
CA THR A 248 31.17 4.08 -24.51
C THR A 248 32.05 4.12 -23.25
N PRO A 249 32.22 3.01 -22.54
CA PRO A 249 31.61 1.69 -22.80
C PRO A 249 30.11 1.66 -22.51
N ALA A 250 29.37 0.82 -23.25
CA ALA A 250 27.94 0.63 -23.04
C ALA A 250 27.65 0.08 -21.64
N ARG A 251 26.60 0.60 -21.00
CA ARG A 251 26.20 0.19 -19.66
C ARG A 251 24.75 -0.32 -19.67
N ILE A 252 24.58 -1.54 -19.21
CA ILE A 252 23.26 -2.15 -18.99
C ILE A 252 22.96 -2.04 -17.50
N PHE A 253 21.94 -1.26 -17.14
CA PHE A 253 21.52 -1.09 -15.76
C PHE A 253 20.76 -2.33 -15.26
N ASN A 254 20.81 -2.57 -13.96
CA ASN A 254 19.86 -3.42 -13.24
C ASN A 254 18.77 -2.54 -12.60
N ASN A 255 17.77 -3.18 -11.96
CA ASN A 255 16.63 -2.45 -11.39
C ASN A 255 17.05 -1.50 -10.25
N THR A 256 17.96 -1.93 -9.39
CA THR A 256 18.50 -1.14 -8.28
C THR A 256 19.28 0.09 -8.77
N GLU A 257 20.07 -0.07 -9.84
CA GLU A 257 20.78 1.06 -10.44
C GLU A 257 19.80 2.09 -11.03
N LEU A 258 18.74 1.64 -11.73
CA LEU A 258 17.70 2.54 -12.22
C LEU A 258 16.96 3.25 -11.08
N LYS A 259 16.62 2.55 -10.00
CA LYS A 259 16.05 3.17 -8.80
C LYS A 259 16.94 4.28 -8.27
N THR A 260 18.24 4.04 -8.17
CA THR A 260 19.20 5.04 -7.70
C THR A 260 19.24 6.27 -8.62
N LEU A 261 19.17 6.06 -9.95
CA LEU A 261 19.11 7.14 -10.92
C LEU A 261 17.79 7.92 -10.89
N THR A 262 16.69 7.27 -10.51
CA THR A 262 15.38 7.92 -10.36
C THR A 262 15.18 8.55 -8.98
N ASP A 263 15.95 8.19 -7.96
CA ASP A 263 15.87 8.78 -6.62
C ASP A 263 16.58 10.12 -6.55
N LYS A 264 15.81 11.19 -6.41
CA LYS A 264 16.33 12.57 -6.35
C LYS A 264 17.32 12.82 -5.20
N ARG A 265 17.18 12.11 -4.09
CA ARG A 265 18.05 12.25 -2.91
C ARG A 265 19.47 11.75 -3.16
N LYS A 266 19.63 10.80 -4.08
CA LYS A 266 20.92 10.22 -4.49
C LYS A 266 21.44 10.76 -5.81
N GLN A 267 20.65 11.61 -6.48
CA GLN A 267 20.94 12.07 -7.83
C GLN A 267 22.20 12.96 -7.92
N SER A 268 22.46 13.80 -6.92
CA SER A 268 23.66 14.62 -6.90
C SER A 268 24.95 13.78 -6.85
N GLU A 269 24.93 12.66 -6.13
CA GLU A 269 26.07 11.75 -6.03
C GLU A 269 26.17 10.81 -7.25
N ALA A 270 25.05 10.24 -7.69
CA ALA A 270 25.01 9.34 -8.83
C ALA A 270 25.26 10.06 -10.16
N LEU A 271 24.69 11.26 -10.37
CA LEU A 271 24.96 12.06 -11.56
C LEU A 271 26.43 12.47 -11.67
N ASN A 272 27.05 12.90 -10.58
CA ASN A 272 28.47 13.24 -10.57
C ASN A 272 29.37 12.02 -10.77
N ALA A 273 28.96 10.84 -10.31
CA ALA A 273 29.69 9.59 -10.50
C ALA A 273 29.49 8.94 -11.89
N TYR A 274 28.32 9.17 -12.52
CA TYR A 274 27.91 8.47 -13.74
C TYR A 274 27.79 9.36 -14.98
N ILE A 275 27.76 10.69 -14.84
CA ILE A 275 27.60 11.62 -15.95
C ILE A 275 28.68 12.69 -15.87
N PRO A 276 29.79 12.54 -16.60
CA PRO A 276 30.66 13.68 -16.86
C PRO A 276 29.83 14.70 -17.65
N ILE A 277 29.66 15.88 -17.10
CA ILE A 277 28.94 16.97 -17.74
C ILE A 277 29.73 17.37 -18.99
N GLY A 278 29.39 16.78 -20.14
CA GLY A 278 29.81 17.21 -21.43
C GLY A 278 28.89 18.34 -21.88
N ASN A 279 29.43 19.50 -22.16
CA ASN A 279 28.74 20.65 -22.75
C ASN A 279 28.11 20.26 -24.09
N GLY A 280 26.78 20.13 -24.17
CA GLY A 280 26.14 20.00 -25.46
C GLY A 280 24.66 19.65 -25.56
N ASP A 281 24.06 19.01 -24.56
CA ASP A 281 22.67 18.51 -24.70
C ASP A 281 21.73 19.06 -23.62
N THR A 282 21.49 20.35 -23.59
CA THR A 282 20.59 21.01 -22.61
C THR A 282 19.11 20.66 -22.79
N GLU A 283 18.66 20.32 -24.00
CA GLU A 283 17.24 20.04 -24.27
C GLU A 283 16.78 18.64 -23.81
N ARG A 284 17.62 17.61 -23.88
CA ARG A 284 17.31 16.27 -23.39
C ARG A 284 17.22 16.17 -21.86
N TRP A 285 17.96 17.04 -21.17
CA TRP A 285 17.96 17.15 -19.70
C TRP A 285 16.66 17.75 -19.16
N THR A 286 16.01 18.60 -19.93
CA THR A 286 14.71 19.17 -19.54
C THR A 286 13.66 18.08 -19.37
N PHE A 287 13.69 17.02 -20.21
CA PHE A 287 12.76 15.91 -20.12
C PHE A 287 12.96 15.10 -18.84
N ILE A 288 14.20 14.82 -18.44
CA ILE A 288 14.50 14.11 -17.17
C ILE A 288 14.17 15.04 -15.99
N ARG A 289 14.38 16.34 -16.07
CA ARG A 289 14.00 17.31 -15.05
C ARG A 289 12.48 17.39 -14.82
N TYR A 290 11.66 17.17 -15.83
CA TYR A 290 10.20 17.15 -15.70
C TYR A 290 9.68 15.95 -14.92
N PHE A 291 10.41 14.84 -14.85
CA PHE A 291 10.07 13.70 -14.02
C PHE A 291 10.40 13.91 -12.53
N TYR A 292 11.14 14.95 -12.20
CA TYR A 292 11.58 15.23 -10.83
C TYR A 292 10.76 16.35 -10.21
N PHE A 293 10.02 15.96 -9.17
CA PHE A 293 9.18 16.86 -8.42
C PHE A 293 9.88 17.50 -7.23
N ASN A 294 9.48 18.77 -7.02
CA ASN A 294 9.78 19.47 -5.79
C ASN A 294 9.24 18.67 -4.61
N SER A 295 10.15 18.22 -3.78
CA SER A 295 9.89 17.52 -2.53
C SER A 295 9.03 18.40 -1.62
N PHE A 296 8.07 17.75 -1.00
CA PHE A 296 7.52 18.19 0.26
C PHE A 296 8.51 17.95 1.39
#